data_a28fad2f94fe2001f010e291e428d38b
#
_entry.id   a28fad2f94fe2001f010e291e428d38b
#
_cell.length_a   1.000
_cell.length_b   1.000
_cell.length_c   1.000
_cell.angle_alpha   90.00
_cell.angle_beta   90.00
_cell.angle_gamma   90.00
#
_symmetry.space_group_name_H-M   'P 1'
#
loop_
_entity.id
_entity.type
_entity.pdbx_description
1 polymer ?
#
loop_
_entity_poly.entity_id
_entity_poly.type
_entity_poly.pdbx_seq_one_letter_code
_entity_poly.pdbx_strand_id
1 'polypeptide(L)'
;VAAAINVVGEDSVKKHSFVHAHGSSTPANRTTESHLIEQVATAFDIYDWPVTAAKSYVGHSLSTASGDQLISALGTFKYQMIPGIKTIAEVAPDVAQERLRFPLQDMDVSANKMDVAFINSKGFGGNNATAVVLSAEKVEQMLAVRYADRFNEYLAQREITRTAAASYATRADAGQLDVIYRFGEPLIDEAGVTISAKGVHIPGFAQDIIFELENPWQDMQQTSAAVQAPLDPLCVPD
;
A
#
# COMPACT_ATOMS: atom_id res chain seq x y z
N VAL A 1 -3.64 -10.57 -8.78
CA VAL A 1 -2.69 -11.15 -9.76
C VAL A 1 -2.99 -10.62 -11.15
N ALA A 2 -4.22 -10.77 -11.70
CA ALA A 2 -4.55 -10.29 -13.05
C ALA A 2 -4.18 -8.81 -13.28
N ALA A 3 -4.51 -7.92 -12.33
CA ALA A 3 -4.14 -6.51 -12.43
C ALA A 3 -2.61 -6.30 -12.44
N ALA A 4 -1.87 -7.08 -11.66
CA ALA A 4 -0.41 -7.02 -11.67
C ALA A 4 0.17 -7.46 -13.02
N ILE A 5 -0.35 -8.56 -13.59
CA ILE A 5 0.04 -9.02 -14.94
C ILE A 5 -0.18 -7.93 -15.98
N ASN A 6 -1.31 -7.24 -15.93
CA ASN A 6 -1.59 -6.15 -16.87
C ASN A 6 -0.63 -4.96 -16.73
N VAL A 7 -0.04 -4.76 -15.55
CA VAL A 7 0.89 -3.66 -15.29
C VAL A 7 2.33 -4.03 -15.62
N VAL A 8 2.80 -5.21 -15.20
CA VAL A 8 4.24 -5.56 -15.26
C VAL A 8 4.57 -6.71 -16.21
N GLY A 9 3.55 -7.36 -16.76
CA GLY A 9 3.70 -8.54 -17.60
C GLY A 9 3.66 -9.85 -16.82
N GLU A 10 3.36 -10.91 -17.55
CA GLU A 10 3.14 -12.27 -17.00
C GLU A 10 4.43 -12.86 -16.41
N ASP A 11 5.56 -12.65 -17.06
CA ASP A 11 6.86 -13.18 -16.64
C ASP A 11 7.29 -12.62 -15.27
N SER A 12 7.15 -11.33 -15.07
CA SER A 12 7.43 -10.67 -13.77
C SER A 12 6.58 -11.24 -12.63
N VAL A 13 5.31 -11.56 -12.91
CA VAL A 13 4.43 -12.12 -11.90
C VAL A 13 4.70 -13.60 -11.66
N LYS A 14 4.90 -14.39 -12.70
CA LYS A 14 5.07 -15.84 -12.58
C LYS A 14 6.42 -16.25 -12.02
N LYS A 15 7.50 -15.54 -12.39
CA LYS A 15 8.87 -15.95 -12.07
C LYS A 15 9.60 -15.03 -11.09
N HIS A 16 9.16 -13.77 -11.00
CA HIS A 16 9.85 -12.71 -10.26
C HIS A 16 8.95 -12.08 -9.20
N SER A 17 8.05 -12.87 -8.59
CA SER A 17 7.19 -12.40 -7.53
C SER A 17 7.24 -13.29 -6.29
N PHE A 18 6.80 -12.73 -5.17
CA PHE A 18 6.63 -13.43 -3.90
C PHE A 18 5.46 -12.85 -3.11
N VAL A 19 5.02 -13.58 -2.09
CA VAL A 19 3.88 -13.19 -1.25
C VAL A 19 4.35 -12.97 0.18
N HIS A 20 3.98 -11.83 0.75
CA HIS A 20 3.89 -11.66 2.18
C HIS A 20 2.51 -12.08 2.67
N ALA A 21 2.42 -13.24 3.28
CA ALA A 21 1.19 -13.73 3.86
C ALA A 21 0.73 -12.84 5.02
N HIS A 22 -0.57 -12.76 5.27
CA HIS A 22 -1.07 -12.23 6.53
C HIS A 22 -0.45 -12.97 7.72
N GLY A 23 -0.35 -14.29 7.61
CA GLY A 23 0.56 -15.11 8.40
C GLY A 23 0.39 -14.99 9.91
N SER A 24 -0.87 -14.92 10.42
CA SER A 24 -1.11 -14.89 11.87
C SER A 24 -0.89 -16.23 12.58
N SER A 25 -0.60 -17.29 11.82
CA SER A 25 -0.30 -18.63 12.32
C SER A 25 -1.41 -19.34 13.13
N THR A 26 -2.61 -18.75 13.19
CA THR A 26 -3.75 -19.46 13.79
C THR A 26 -4.21 -20.59 12.87
N PRO A 27 -4.71 -21.74 13.42
CA PRO A 27 -5.12 -22.87 12.59
C PRO A 27 -6.09 -22.49 11.46
N ALA A 28 -7.11 -21.68 11.77
CA ALA A 28 -8.06 -21.23 10.75
C ALA A 28 -7.43 -20.34 9.67
N ASN A 29 -6.50 -19.46 10.04
CA ASN A 29 -5.86 -18.58 9.05
C ASN A 29 -4.88 -19.32 8.16
N ARG A 30 -3.98 -20.15 8.75
CA ARG A 30 -2.95 -20.82 7.95
C ARG A 30 -3.52 -21.73 6.87
N THR A 31 -4.63 -22.43 7.18
CA THR A 31 -5.30 -23.28 6.19
C THR A 31 -6.03 -22.45 5.14
N THR A 32 -6.89 -21.52 5.54
CA THR A 32 -7.68 -20.73 4.60
C THR A 32 -6.81 -19.84 3.71
N GLU A 33 -5.74 -19.26 4.25
CA GLU A 33 -4.85 -18.39 3.49
C GLU A 33 -3.99 -19.17 2.51
N SER A 34 -3.33 -20.25 2.97
CA SER A 34 -2.49 -21.06 2.07
C SER A 34 -3.29 -21.70 0.94
N HIS A 35 -4.47 -22.25 1.22
CA HIS A 35 -5.34 -22.81 0.18
C HIS A 35 -5.80 -21.74 -0.81
N LEU A 36 -6.12 -20.52 -0.36
CA LEU A 36 -6.47 -19.42 -1.27
C LEU A 36 -5.29 -19.06 -2.18
N ILE A 37 -4.10 -18.88 -1.63
CA ILE A 37 -2.89 -18.53 -2.41
C ILE A 37 -2.57 -19.67 -3.39
N GLU A 38 -2.69 -20.92 -2.96
CA GLU A 38 -2.51 -22.11 -3.80
C GLU A 38 -3.48 -22.14 -5.00
N GLN A 39 -4.76 -21.85 -4.76
CA GLN A 39 -5.75 -21.76 -5.84
C GLN A 39 -5.43 -20.63 -6.81
N VAL A 40 -4.97 -19.50 -6.31
CA VAL A 40 -4.53 -18.39 -7.15
C VAL A 40 -3.29 -18.79 -7.95
N ALA A 41 -2.30 -19.42 -7.32
CA ALA A 41 -1.10 -19.91 -8.00
C ALA A 41 -1.49 -20.91 -9.13
N THR A 42 -2.45 -21.79 -8.85
CA THR A 42 -2.96 -22.74 -9.83
C THR A 42 -3.66 -22.05 -11.00
N ALA A 43 -4.54 -21.09 -10.71
CA ALA A 43 -5.32 -20.38 -11.72
C ALA A 43 -4.45 -19.54 -12.67
N PHE A 44 -3.32 -19.03 -12.18
CA PHE A 44 -2.37 -18.20 -12.94
C PHE A 44 -1.11 -18.94 -13.37
N ASP A 45 -1.06 -20.25 -13.14
CA ASP A 45 0.05 -21.12 -13.53
C ASP A 45 1.40 -20.64 -12.95
N ILE A 46 1.39 -20.28 -11.66
CA ILE A 46 2.57 -19.92 -10.89
C ILE A 46 3.07 -21.16 -10.14
N TYR A 47 4.36 -21.42 -10.20
CA TYR A 47 5.01 -22.56 -9.55
C TYR A 47 6.08 -22.10 -8.57
N ASP A 48 6.27 -22.89 -7.52
CA ASP A 48 7.29 -22.64 -6.48
C ASP A 48 7.22 -21.20 -5.94
N TRP A 49 5.99 -20.69 -5.77
CA TRP A 49 5.76 -19.30 -5.42
C TRP A 49 6.20 -19.02 -3.98
N PRO A 50 7.22 -18.17 -3.76
CA PRO A 50 7.71 -17.92 -2.41
C PRO A 50 6.67 -17.20 -1.56
N VAL A 51 6.41 -17.73 -0.36
CA VAL A 51 5.51 -17.14 0.63
C VAL A 51 6.28 -16.95 1.95
N THR A 52 6.36 -15.73 2.42
CA THR A 52 7.02 -15.38 3.69
C THR A 52 6.04 -14.70 4.65
N ALA A 53 6.41 -14.61 5.94
CA ALA A 53 5.57 -14.07 7.00
C ALA A 53 6.36 -13.20 7.97
N ALA A 54 6.30 -11.89 7.81
CA ALA A 54 6.99 -10.93 8.67
C ALA A 54 6.56 -11.04 10.16
N LYS A 55 5.29 -11.40 10.42
CA LYS A 55 4.76 -11.55 11.78
C LYS A 55 5.47 -12.60 12.61
N SER A 56 6.16 -13.55 11.99
CA SER A 56 6.98 -14.52 12.69
C SER A 56 8.12 -13.89 13.49
N TYR A 57 8.53 -12.67 13.13
CA TYR A 57 9.61 -11.93 13.79
C TYR A 57 9.14 -10.76 14.64
N VAL A 58 8.16 -10.00 14.14
CA VAL A 58 7.73 -8.75 14.77
C VAL A 58 6.38 -8.84 15.47
N GLY A 59 5.72 -10.00 15.41
CA GLY A 59 4.37 -10.16 15.94
C GLY A 59 3.31 -9.49 15.05
N HIS A 60 2.10 -9.40 15.57
CA HIS A 60 0.98 -8.79 14.86
C HIS A 60 0.71 -7.38 15.37
N SER A 61 1.19 -6.38 14.67
CA SER A 61 1.02 -4.96 14.99
C SER A 61 -0.38 -4.40 14.61
N LEU A 62 -1.37 -5.28 14.41
CA LEU A 62 -2.77 -4.96 14.10
C LEU A 62 -2.91 -4.13 12.81
N SER A 63 -3.41 -2.91 12.90
CA SER A 63 -3.66 -2.04 11.74
C SER A 63 -2.38 -1.69 10.95
N THR A 64 -1.23 -1.69 11.59
CA THR A 64 0.07 -1.37 10.97
C THR A 64 0.80 -2.58 10.38
N ALA A 65 0.24 -3.79 10.52
CA ALA A 65 0.89 -5.03 10.06
C ALA A 65 1.27 -5.06 8.57
N SER A 66 0.50 -4.37 7.72
CA SER A 66 0.87 -4.22 6.31
C SER A 66 2.09 -3.32 6.11
N GLY A 67 2.34 -2.38 7.02
CA GLY A 67 3.56 -1.56 7.05
C GLY A 67 4.80 -2.41 7.31
N ASP A 68 4.73 -3.33 8.28
CA ASP A 68 5.82 -4.27 8.58
C ASP A 68 6.14 -5.15 7.36
N GLN A 69 5.09 -5.66 6.69
CA GLN A 69 5.23 -6.44 5.45
C GLN A 69 5.84 -5.60 4.32
N LEU A 70 5.42 -4.33 4.18
CA LEU A 70 5.96 -3.42 3.17
C LEU A 70 7.44 -3.15 3.40
N ILE A 71 7.86 -2.87 4.64
CA ILE A 71 9.27 -2.65 4.98
C ILE A 71 10.10 -3.91 4.64
N SER A 72 9.58 -5.10 4.97
CA SER A 72 10.23 -6.37 4.63
C SER A 72 10.32 -6.57 3.11
N ALA A 73 9.28 -6.24 2.34
CA ALA A 73 9.30 -6.33 0.88
C ALA A 73 10.33 -5.36 0.25
N LEU A 74 10.39 -4.12 0.75
CA LEU A 74 11.41 -3.15 0.31
C LEU A 74 12.82 -3.64 0.64
N GLY A 75 13.00 -4.28 1.81
CA GLY A 75 14.25 -4.95 2.19
C GLY A 75 14.61 -6.07 1.22
N THR A 76 13.64 -6.92 0.84
CA THR A 76 13.85 -7.99 -0.15
C THR A 76 14.33 -7.42 -1.49
N PHE A 77 13.70 -6.37 -2.00
CA PHE A 77 14.13 -5.73 -3.25
C PHE A 77 15.53 -5.12 -3.14
N LYS A 78 15.86 -4.52 -1.99
CA LYS A 78 17.16 -3.86 -1.78
C LYS A 78 18.30 -4.85 -1.59
N TYR A 79 18.09 -5.88 -0.79
CA TYR A 79 19.13 -6.82 -0.36
C TYR A 79 19.11 -8.13 -1.14
N GLN A 80 18.15 -8.30 -2.05
CA GLN A 80 18.00 -9.50 -2.89
C GLN A 80 17.88 -10.77 -2.06
N MET A 81 17.12 -10.71 -0.98
CA MET A 81 16.92 -11.81 -0.05
C MET A 81 15.47 -11.82 0.47
N ILE A 82 14.78 -12.93 0.29
CA ILE A 82 13.48 -13.17 0.92
C ILE A 82 13.75 -13.75 2.32
N PRO A 83 13.30 -13.09 3.42
CA PRO A 83 13.48 -13.63 4.75
C PRO A 83 12.75 -14.95 4.93
N GLY A 84 13.45 -15.98 5.38
CA GLY A 84 12.86 -17.26 5.71
C GLY A 84 12.07 -17.22 7.02
N ILE A 85 11.14 -18.14 7.21
CA ILE A 85 10.33 -18.27 8.43
C ILE A 85 11.11 -19.14 9.45
N LYS A 86 12.20 -18.60 10.02
CA LYS A 86 13.15 -19.33 10.86
C LYS A 86 12.61 -19.66 12.26
N THR A 87 11.45 -19.12 12.60
CA THR A 87 10.81 -19.33 13.92
C THR A 87 10.04 -20.65 14.01
N ILE A 88 9.94 -21.40 12.93
CA ILE A 88 9.32 -22.72 12.88
C ILE A 88 10.33 -23.75 12.37
N ALA A 89 10.20 -25.00 12.85
CA ALA A 89 11.06 -26.11 12.41
C ALA A 89 10.56 -26.74 11.10
N GLU A 90 9.25 -26.73 10.89
CA GLU A 90 8.59 -27.30 9.72
C GLU A 90 7.30 -26.57 9.40
N VAL A 91 6.83 -26.67 8.15
CA VAL A 91 5.53 -26.18 7.72
C VAL A 91 4.46 -27.18 8.18
N ALA A 92 3.38 -26.67 8.78
CA ALA A 92 2.30 -27.53 9.26
C ALA A 92 1.66 -28.35 8.11
N PRO A 93 1.27 -29.62 8.35
CA PRO A 93 0.80 -30.52 7.29
C PRO A 93 -0.53 -30.12 6.66
N ASP A 94 -1.28 -29.24 7.29
CA ASP A 94 -2.55 -28.68 6.80
C ASP A 94 -2.38 -27.40 5.95
N VAL A 95 -1.14 -26.95 5.71
CA VAL A 95 -0.79 -25.85 4.84
C VAL A 95 -0.61 -26.35 3.41
N ALA A 96 -1.25 -25.71 2.43
CA ALA A 96 -1.09 -26.05 1.03
C ALA A 96 0.33 -25.73 0.54
N GLN A 97 0.98 -26.68 -0.17
CA GLN A 97 2.40 -26.59 -0.55
C GLN A 97 2.69 -27.14 -1.97
N GLU A 98 1.67 -27.41 -2.79
CA GLU A 98 1.89 -27.99 -4.12
C GLU A 98 2.55 -27.00 -5.09
N ARG A 99 2.15 -25.71 -5.01
CA ARG A 99 2.68 -24.62 -5.83
C ARG A 99 3.36 -23.53 -5.01
N LEU A 100 3.28 -23.62 -3.69
CA LEU A 100 3.85 -22.64 -2.77
C LEU A 100 5.14 -23.14 -2.14
N ARG A 101 6.06 -22.23 -1.95
CA ARG A 101 7.31 -22.45 -1.25
C ARG A 101 7.37 -21.59 0.00
N PHE A 102 7.44 -22.22 1.16
CA PHE A 102 7.64 -21.54 2.44
C PHE A 102 9.12 -21.68 2.85
N PRO A 103 9.98 -20.69 2.59
CA PRO A 103 11.39 -20.78 2.93
C PRO A 103 11.55 -20.76 4.46
N LEU A 104 12.19 -21.78 5.03
CA LEU A 104 12.55 -21.84 6.45
C LEU A 104 13.91 -21.21 6.74
N GLN A 105 14.68 -20.92 5.71
CA GLN A 105 15.95 -20.19 5.75
C GLN A 105 15.86 -19.02 4.77
N ASP A 106 16.70 -18.01 4.94
CA ASP A 106 16.76 -16.89 4.02
C ASP A 106 17.04 -17.39 2.59
N MET A 107 16.28 -16.89 1.64
CA MET A 107 16.36 -17.28 0.25
C MET A 107 17.03 -16.17 -0.55
N ASP A 108 18.24 -16.43 -1.04
CA ASP A 108 18.93 -15.54 -1.96
C ASP A 108 18.21 -15.52 -3.32
N VAL A 109 17.83 -14.34 -3.75
CA VAL A 109 17.18 -14.10 -5.05
C VAL A 109 18.00 -13.18 -5.96
N SER A 110 19.29 -13.01 -5.67
CA SER A 110 20.19 -12.13 -6.44
C SER A 110 20.34 -12.54 -7.89
N ALA A 111 20.32 -13.84 -8.17
CA ALA A 111 20.38 -14.40 -9.53
C ALA A 111 19.03 -14.28 -10.28
N ASN A 112 17.92 -14.18 -9.55
CA ASN A 112 16.56 -14.09 -10.08
C ASN A 112 15.79 -13.05 -9.30
N LYS A 113 16.14 -11.78 -9.50
CA LYS A 113 15.61 -10.64 -8.75
C LYS A 113 14.11 -10.58 -8.80
N MET A 114 13.51 -10.18 -7.68
CA MET A 114 12.07 -10.03 -7.58
C MET A 114 11.62 -8.67 -8.12
N ASP A 115 10.60 -8.70 -8.96
CA ASP A 115 9.94 -7.52 -9.53
C ASP A 115 8.73 -7.09 -8.71
N VAL A 116 8.02 -8.08 -8.11
CA VAL A 116 6.70 -7.89 -7.50
C VAL A 116 6.62 -8.54 -6.13
N ALA A 117 6.10 -7.82 -5.16
CA ALA A 117 5.66 -8.37 -3.87
C ALA A 117 4.14 -8.22 -3.75
N PHE A 118 3.46 -9.30 -3.40
CA PHE A 118 2.06 -9.29 -2.99
C PHE A 118 1.98 -9.23 -1.48
N ILE A 119 1.42 -8.17 -0.94
CA ILE A 119 1.22 -7.99 0.50
C ILE A 119 -0.23 -8.33 0.83
N ASN A 120 -0.45 -9.48 1.47
CA ASN A 120 -1.79 -9.94 1.82
C ASN A 120 -2.13 -9.59 3.26
N SER A 121 -3.32 -9.04 3.47
CA SER A 121 -3.84 -8.70 4.79
C SER A 121 -5.26 -9.17 4.95
N LYS A 122 -5.56 -9.71 6.14
CA LYS A 122 -6.89 -10.16 6.53
C LYS A 122 -7.28 -9.46 7.82
N GLY A 123 -8.48 -8.90 7.85
CA GLY A 123 -9.04 -8.24 9.02
C GLY A 123 -10.23 -9.02 9.60
N PHE A 124 -10.59 -8.71 10.83
CA PHE A 124 -11.79 -9.24 11.47
C PHE A 124 -13.05 -8.89 10.67
N GLY A 125 -14.02 -9.79 10.68
CA GLY A 125 -15.26 -9.59 9.93
C GLY A 125 -15.16 -9.92 8.43
N GLY A 126 -14.10 -10.64 7.99
CA GLY A 126 -13.97 -11.10 6.61
C GLY A 126 -13.37 -10.08 5.65
N ASN A 127 -12.81 -8.98 6.15
CA ASN A 127 -12.12 -8.02 5.31
C ASN A 127 -10.79 -8.58 4.83
N ASN A 128 -10.57 -8.56 3.51
CA ASN A 128 -9.32 -9.01 2.91
C ASN A 128 -8.84 -7.94 1.92
N ALA A 129 -7.53 -7.69 1.93
CA ALA A 129 -6.89 -6.78 1.00
C ALA A 129 -5.53 -7.33 0.57
N THR A 130 -5.20 -7.16 -0.71
CA THR A 130 -3.88 -7.49 -1.23
C THR A 130 -3.35 -6.29 -1.98
N ALA A 131 -2.21 -5.78 -1.52
CA ALA A 131 -1.48 -4.73 -2.22
C ALA A 131 -0.40 -5.34 -3.12
N VAL A 132 -0.14 -4.69 -4.24
CA VAL A 132 0.94 -5.03 -5.17
C VAL A 132 2.01 -3.97 -5.05
N VAL A 133 3.24 -4.39 -4.76
CA VAL A 133 4.40 -3.51 -4.64
C VAL A 133 5.43 -3.91 -5.68
N LEU A 134 5.90 -2.96 -6.45
CA LEU A 134 6.89 -3.16 -7.49
C LEU A 134 8.27 -2.78 -6.99
N SER A 135 9.30 -3.50 -7.45
CA SER A 135 10.68 -3.12 -7.20
C SER A 135 11.01 -1.78 -7.89
N ALA A 136 11.92 -1.01 -7.28
CA ALA A 136 12.36 0.25 -7.88
C ALA A 136 13.01 0.03 -9.27
N GLU A 137 13.71 -1.09 -9.45
CA GLU A 137 14.34 -1.47 -10.72
C GLU A 137 13.27 -1.72 -11.80
N LYS A 138 12.20 -2.45 -11.47
CA LYS A 138 11.09 -2.70 -12.39
C LYS A 138 10.37 -1.41 -12.78
N VAL A 139 10.07 -0.57 -11.81
CA VAL A 139 9.44 0.74 -12.06
C VAL A 139 10.30 1.61 -12.94
N GLU A 140 11.61 1.62 -12.71
CA GLU A 140 12.56 2.39 -13.53
C GLU A 140 12.57 1.90 -14.99
N GLN A 141 12.57 0.58 -15.23
CA GLN A 141 12.44 -0.01 -16.56
C GLN A 141 11.12 0.44 -17.24
N MET A 142 10.02 0.39 -16.53
CA MET A 142 8.71 0.80 -17.05
C MET A 142 8.68 2.31 -17.41
N LEU A 143 9.26 3.15 -16.55
CA LEU A 143 9.39 4.59 -16.80
C LEU A 143 10.31 4.90 -17.99
N ALA A 144 11.42 4.14 -18.13
CA ALA A 144 12.33 4.28 -19.26
C ALA A 144 11.62 4.00 -20.60
N VAL A 145 10.77 2.98 -20.64
CA VAL A 145 9.96 2.67 -21.82
C VAL A 145 8.91 3.75 -22.09
N ARG A 146 8.17 4.17 -21.06
CA ARG A 146 7.08 5.13 -21.22
C ARG A 146 7.54 6.53 -21.58
N TYR A 147 8.65 6.98 -21.04
CA TYR A 147 9.15 8.35 -21.13
C TYR A 147 10.55 8.43 -21.77
N ALA A 148 10.80 7.56 -22.77
CA ALA A 148 12.12 7.38 -23.40
C ALA A 148 12.84 8.72 -23.65
N ASP A 149 12.17 9.70 -24.27
CA ASP A 149 12.74 11.00 -24.62
C ASP A 149 13.02 11.90 -23.40
N ARG A 150 12.32 11.68 -22.29
CA ARG A 150 12.42 12.48 -21.06
C ARG A 150 12.99 11.71 -19.88
N PHE A 151 13.40 10.49 -20.09
CA PHE A 151 13.86 9.63 -18.98
C PHE A 151 15.11 10.20 -18.29
N ASN A 152 15.98 10.85 -19.04
CA ASN A 152 17.18 11.51 -18.47
C ASN A 152 16.80 12.69 -17.55
N GLU A 153 15.72 13.41 -17.83
CA GLU A 153 15.21 14.47 -16.95
C GLU A 153 14.71 13.86 -15.61
N TYR A 154 14.00 12.74 -15.68
CA TYR A 154 13.59 11.99 -14.48
C TYR A 154 14.79 11.55 -13.64
N LEU A 155 15.83 10.98 -14.26
CA LEU A 155 17.03 10.56 -13.55
C LEU A 155 17.73 11.72 -12.85
N ALA A 156 17.84 12.88 -13.49
CA ALA A 156 18.42 14.08 -12.91
C ALA A 156 17.62 14.57 -11.69
N GLN A 157 16.28 14.62 -11.77
CA GLN A 157 15.42 15.01 -10.65
C GLN A 157 15.49 13.99 -9.51
N ARG A 158 15.53 12.70 -9.82
CA ARG A 158 15.71 11.64 -8.84
C ARG A 158 17.00 11.78 -8.05
N GLU A 159 18.10 12.16 -8.72
CA GLU A 159 19.39 12.35 -8.05
C GLU A 159 19.38 13.53 -7.07
N ILE A 160 18.71 14.62 -7.41
CA ILE A 160 18.46 15.73 -6.48
C ILE A 160 17.73 15.24 -5.23
N THR A 161 16.65 14.45 -5.41
CA THR A 161 15.88 13.87 -4.28
C THR A 161 16.74 12.93 -3.44
N ARG A 162 17.56 12.08 -4.06
CA ARG A 162 18.47 11.16 -3.35
C ARG A 162 19.50 11.90 -2.52
N THR A 163 20.10 12.95 -3.09
CA THR A 163 21.08 13.80 -2.39
C THR A 163 20.44 14.50 -1.18
N ALA A 164 19.23 15.04 -1.35
CA ALA A 164 18.49 15.65 -0.25
C ALA A 164 18.14 14.64 0.85
N ALA A 165 17.69 13.43 0.49
CA ALA A 165 17.41 12.35 1.43
C ALA A 165 18.65 11.89 2.20
N ALA A 166 19.79 11.75 1.53
CA ALA A 166 21.05 11.39 2.17
C ALA A 166 21.54 12.48 3.14
N SER A 167 21.42 13.75 2.75
CA SER A 167 21.73 14.88 3.64
C SER A 167 20.82 14.92 4.85
N TYR A 168 19.52 14.68 4.66
CA TYR A 168 18.57 14.59 5.79
C TYR A 168 18.93 13.45 6.74
N ALA A 169 19.21 12.24 6.22
CA ALA A 169 19.61 11.11 7.04
C ALA A 169 20.88 11.39 7.84
N THR A 170 21.90 11.99 7.22
CA THR A 170 23.15 12.38 7.91
C THR A 170 22.90 13.36 9.07
N ARG A 171 22.03 14.35 8.84
CA ARG A 171 21.64 15.31 9.92
C ARG A 171 20.84 14.63 11.01
N ALA A 172 19.95 13.68 10.65
CA ALA A 172 19.18 12.91 11.61
C ALA A 172 20.09 12.06 12.52
N ASP A 173 21.02 11.34 11.92
CA ASP A 173 22.00 10.51 12.64
C ASP A 173 22.91 11.33 13.57
N ALA A 174 23.23 12.57 13.17
CA ALA A 174 23.98 13.51 13.98
C ALA A 174 23.15 14.24 15.05
N GLY A 175 21.84 13.99 15.15
CA GLY A 175 20.94 14.69 16.06
C GLY A 175 20.72 16.17 15.72
N GLN A 176 20.92 16.55 14.46
CA GLN A 176 20.87 17.94 13.96
C GLN A 176 19.56 18.31 13.27
N LEU A 177 18.52 17.49 13.45
CA LEU A 177 17.20 17.84 12.95
C LEU A 177 16.45 18.72 13.95
N ASP A 178 15.78 19.75 13.44
CA ASP A 178 14.85 20.52 14.22
C ASP A 178 13.63 19.67 14.59
N VAL A 179 13.17 19.79 15.84
CA VAL A 179 11.94 19.15 16.28
C VAL A 179 10.76 19.86 15.62
N ILE A 180 10.06 19.19 14.71
CA ILE A 180 8.90 19.74 14.00
C ILE A 180 7.71 19.87 14.95
N TYR A 181 7.50 18.86 15.81
CA TYR A 181 6.46 18.88 16.82
C TYR A 181 7.02 19.40 18.15
N ARG A 182 6.42 20.48 18.67
CA ARG A 182 6.77 21.06 19.96
C ARG A 182 5.59 20.90 20.91
N PHE A 183 5.73 19.97 21.85
CA PHE A 183 4.66 19.68 22.79
C PHE A 183 4.40 20.90 23.71
N GLY A 184 3.13 21.31 23.82
CA GLY A 184 2.71 22.42 24.66
C GLY A 184 3.00 23.82 24.11
N GLU A 185 3.60 23.94 22.92
CA GLU A 185 3.72 25.22 22.23
C GLU A 185 2.58 25.37 21.22
N PRO A 186 1.71 26.37 21.34
CA PRO A 186 0.70 26.65 20.35
C PRO A 186 1.38 27.06 19.05
N LEU A 187 1.16 26.28 18.01
CA LEU A 187 1.65 26.61 16.66
C LEU A 187 0.82 27.72 16.01
N ILE A 188 -0.40 27.92 16.49
CA ILE A 188 -1.36 28.89 16.00
C ILE A 188 -1.96 29.58 17.24
N ASP A 189 -1.95 30.91 17.23
CA ASP A 189 -2.72 31.67 18.21
C ASP A 189 -4.21 31.53 17.87
N GLU A 190 -4.95 30.82 18.72
CA GLU A 190 -6.39 30.59 18.55
C GLU A 190 -7.17 31.92 18.44
N ALA A 191 -6.70 32.99 19.12
CA ALA A 191 -7.33 34.31 19.03
C ALA A 191 -7.21 34.96 17.66
N GLY A 192 -6.23 34.52 16.86
CA GLY A 192 -6.04 34.96 15.48
C GLY A 192 -6.83 34.18 14.44
N VAL A 193 -7.40 33.01 14.81
CA VAL A 193 -8.23 32.22 13.90
C VAL A 193 -9.61 32.88 13.75
N THR A 194 -9.97 33.25 12.55
CA THR A 194 -11.29 33.84 12.27
C THR A 194 -12.11 32.93 11.36
N ILE A 195 -13.37 32.72 11.73
CA ILE A 195 -14.35 31.93 10.97
C ILE A 195 -15.46 32.87 10.50
N SER A 196 -15.78 32.79 9.23
CA SER A 196 -16.88 33.51 8.60
C SER A 196 -17.73 32.56 7.79
N ALA A 197 -18.86 33.04 7.28
CA ALA A 197 -19.67 32.26 6.32
C ALA A 197 -18.96 31.96 4.98
N LYS A 198 -17.84 32.66 4.73
CA LYS A 198 -17.09 32.53 3.47
C LYS A 198 -15.82 31.71 3.58
N GLY A 199 -15.33 31.46 4.81
CA GLY A 199 -14.11 30.71 5.00
C GLY A 199 -13.49 30.83 6.40
N VAL A 200 -12.34 30.23 6.56
CA VAL A 200 -11.51 30.27 7.77
C VAL A 200 -10.16 30.88 7.42
N HIS A 201 -9.79 31.91 8.16
CA HIS A 201 -8.43 32.45 8.16
C HIS A 201 -7.64 31.90 9.33
N ILE A 202 -6.43 31.38 9.06
CA ILE A 202 -5.52 30.85 10.07
C ILE A 202 -4.21 31.62 9.95
N PRO A 203 -3.75 32.33 11.00
CA PRO A 203 -2.51 33.10 10.95
C PRO A 203 -1.30 32.20 10.59
N GLY A 204 -0.44 32.70 9.71
CA GLY A 204 0.77 31.98 9.28
C GLY A 204 0.58 30.99 8.12
N PHE A 205 -0.63 30.77 7.66
CA PHE A 205 -0.88 30.01 6.44
C PHE A 205 -0.98 30.93 5.22
N ALA A 206 -0.44 30.49 4.08
CA ALA A 206 -0.39 31.30 2.87
C ALA A 206 -1.77 31.49 2.19
N GLN A 207 -2.73 30.63 2.50
CA GLN A 207 -4.06 30.64 1.90
C GLN A 207 -5.14 30.38 2.96
N ASP A 208 -6.25 31.10 2.84
CA ASP A 208 -7.43 30.86 3.64
C ASP A 208 -8.20 29.63 3.12
N ILE A 209 -8.93 28.97 4.01
CA ILE A 209 -9.87 27.91 3.64
C ILE A 209 -11.14 28.60 3.16
N ILE A 210 -11.48 28.45 1.88
CA ILE A 210 -12.65 29.08 1.25
C ILE A 210 -13.83 28.11 1.25
N PHE A 211 -15.00 28.59 1.67
CA PHE A 211 -16.25 27.81 1.68
C PHE A 211 -17.12 28.05 0.45
N GLU A 212 -16.77 29.03 -0.39
CA GLU A 212 -17.45 29.25 -1.68
C GLU A 212 -17.03 28.13 -2.66
N LEU A 213 -17.86 27.11 -2.75
CA LEU A 213 -17.72 26.01 -3.70
C LEU A 213 -18.72 26.23 -4.85
N GLU A 214 -18.35 25.84 -6.07
CA GLU A 214 -19.32 25.74 -7.15
C GLU A 214 -20.45 24.81 -6.72
N ASN A 215 -21.68 25.28 -6.85
CA ASN A 215 -22.85 24.48 -6.50
C ASN A 215 -23.39 23.77 -7.75
N PRO A 216 -23.06 22.46 -7.94
CA PRO A 216 -23.52 21.71 -9.11
C PRO A 216 -25.02 21.43 -9.10
N TRP A 217 -25.72 21.75 -7.99
CA TRP A 217 -27.17 21.55 -7.84
C TRP A 217 -27.94 22.87 -7.75
N GLN A 218 -27.40 23.96 -8.29
CA GLN A 218 -28.06 25.27 -8.22
C GLN A 218 -29.43 25.27 -8.90
N ASP A 219 -29.59 24.52 -9.97
CA ASP A 219 -30.83 24.30 -10.68
C ASP A 219 -31.90 23.58 -9.83
N MET A 220 -31.50 22.72 -8.94
CA MET A 220 -32.40 21.97 -8.03
C MET A 220 -32.90 22.81 -6.85
N GLN A 221 -32.27 23.95 -6.59
CA GLN A 221 -32.69 24.90 -5.54
C GLN A 221 -33.79 25.87 -6.01
N GLN A 222 -34.08 25.95 -7.30
CA GLN A 222 -35.15 26.74 -7.81
C GLN A 222 -36.47 26.02 -7.55
N THR A 223 -37.25 26.51 -6.59
CA THR A 223 -38.64 26.10 -6.42
C THR A 223 -39.41 26.51 -7.64
N SER A 224 -39.57 25.61 -8.60
CA SER A 224 -40.54 25.78 -9.67
C SER A 224 -41.92 25.85 -9.05
N ALA A 225 -42.67 26.91 -9.32
CA ALA A 225 -44.08 27.03 -8.93
C ALA A 225 -44.98 25.93 -9.57
N ALA A 226 -44.39 24.98 -10.27
CA ALA A 226 -45.07 23.92 -11.02
C ALA A 226 -45.12 22.56 -10.28
N VAL A 227 -44.51 22.42 -9.10
CA VAL A 227 -44.57 21.15 -8.35
C VAL A 227 -45.54 21.27 -7.15
N GLN A 228 -46.79 21.62 -7.43
CA GLN A 228 -47.92 21.39 -6.53
C GLN A 228 -48.92 20.40 -7.16
N ALA A 229 -48.45 19.36 -7.80
CA ALA A 229 -49.28 18.19 -8.05
C ALA A 229 -49.15 17.26 -6.81
N PRO A 230 -50.25 16.86 -6.17
CA PRO A 230 -50.20 15.88 -5.10
C PRO A 230 -49.55 14.58 -5.67
N LEU A 231 -48.57 14.05 -4.99
CA LEU A 231 -48.05 12.73 -5.27
C LEU A 231 -49.21 11.75 -5.18
N ASP A 232 -49.54 11.08 -6.27
CA ASP A 232 -50.44 9.93 -6.26
C ASP A 232 -49.92 8.92 -5.23
N PRO A 233 -50.77 8.42 -4.32
CA PRO A 233 -50.34 7.41 -3.38
C PRO A 233 -49.88 6.19 -4.18
N LEU A 234 -48.60 5.79 -3.98
CA LEU A 234 -48.01 4.59 -4.57
C LEU A 234 -48.99 3.41 -4.41
N CYS A 235 -49.45 2.87 -5.54
CA CYS A 235 -50.11 1.57 -5.58
C CYS A 235 -49.14 0.55 -5.00
N VAL A 236 -49.47 0.01 -3.83
CA VAL A 236 -48.87 -1.21 -3.32
C VAL A 236 -49.56 -2.35 -4.06
N PRO A 237 -48.87 -3.19 -4.82
CA PRO A 237 -49.49 -4.40 -5.36
C PRO A 237 -49.82 -5.36 -4.21
N ASP A 238 -50.99 -5.95 -4.26
CA ASP A 238 -51.46 -7.03 -3.37
C ASP A 238 -50.54 -8.28 -3.41
#